data_7671e883ce34a740834bfa43eb31bf22
#
_entry.id   7671e883ce34a740834bfa43eb31bf22
#
_cell.length_a   1.000
_cell.length_b   1.000
_cell.length_c   1.000
_cell.angle_alpha   90.00
_cell.angle_beta   90.00
_cell.angle_gamma   90.00
#
_symmetry.space_group_name_H-M   'P 1'
#
loop_
_entity.id
_entity.type
_entity.pdbx_description
1 polymer ?
#
loop_
_entity_poly.entity_id
_entity_poly.type
_entity_poly.pdbx_seq_one_letter_code
_entity_poly.pdbx_strand_id
1 'polypeptide(L)'
;GIYHIASRASSIDTLKMNTRVNRPDGVIIYALYGPRRDKVVMVRQYRFSINDYVYEFPAGLVDAGETYAEAGARELKEETGLDFTSVKANEMFSKPLFTTIGMTDESCATVYGYASGNISKAGLEDNEDLEVVLADRKEVRRILQEEHVSINCGYLLMHFLCHTAEDPFYFLR
;
A
#
# COMPACT_ATOMS: atom_id res chain seq x y z
N GLY A 1 -11.17 -29.25 -15.66
CA GLY A 1 -10.99 -27.89 -16.18
C GLY A 1 -9.57 -27.41 -15.91
N ILE A 2 -9.10 -26.41 -16.63
CA ILE A 2 -7.80 -25.76 -16.42
C ILE A 2 -8.08 -24.50 -15.61
N TYR A 3 -7.29 -24.28 -14.55
CA TYR A 3 -7.33 -23.08 -13.75
C TYR A 3 -5.99 -22.34 -13.89
N HIS A 4 -6.04 -21.08 -14.29
CA HIS A 4 -4.86 -20.25 -14.46
C HIS A 4 -4.70 -19.33 -13.25
N ILE A 5 -3.50 -19.27 -12.70
CA ILE A 5 -3.13 -18.34 -11.61
C ILE A 5 -1.90 -17.54 -12.03
N ALA A 6 -1.83 -16.29 -11.58
CA ALA A 6 -0.59 -15.51 -11.58
C ALA A 6 0.10 -15.70 -10.22
N SER A 7 1.42 -15.76 -10.20
CA SER A 7 2.20 -15.87 -8.97
C SER A 7 3.55 -15.17 -9.12
N ARG A 8 4.06 -14.63 -8.03
CA ARG A 8 5.44 -14.11 -7.92
C ARG A 8 6.44 -15.20 -7.54
N ALA A 9 5.98 -16.43 -7.32
CA ALA A 9 6.85 -17.57 -7.00
C ALA A 9 7.84 -17.83 -8.14
N SER A 10 9.11 -18.07 -7.78
CA SER A 10 10.18 -18.35 -8.74
C SER A 10 10.14 -19.79 -9.30
N SER A 11 9.37 -20.68 -8.66
CA SER A 11 9.19 -22.06 -9.07
C SER A 11 7.88 -22.64 -8.57
N ILE A 12 7.46 -23.78 -9.14
CA ILE A 12 6.26 -24.52 -8.69
C ILE A 12 6.35 -24.89 -7.20
N ASP A 13 7.53 -25.29 -6.74
CA ASP A 13 7.73 -25.71 -5.34
C ASP A 13 7.56 -24.57 -4.34
N THR A 14 7.79 -23.32 -4.77
CA THR A 14 7.65 -22.12 -3.94
C THR A 14 6.28 -21.46 -3.99
N LEU A 15 5.36 -21.97 -4.81
CA LEU A 15 3.96 -21.54 -4.81
C LEU A 15 3.32 -21.67 -3.41
N LYS A 16 2.52 -20.71 -2.99
CA LYS A 16 1.83 -20.76 -1.68
C LYS A 16 0.89 -21.98 -1.56
N MET A 17 0.34 -22.46 -2.66
CA MET A 17 -0.46 -23.69 -2.67
C MET A 17 0.35 -24.93 -2.26
N ASN A 18 1.66 -24.96 -2.52
CA ASN A 18 2.55 -26.08 -2.19
C ASN A 18 3.21 -25.87 -0.82
N THR A 19 3.74 -24.69 -0.53
CA THR A 19 4.40 -24.38 0.74
C THR A 19 3.42 -24.28 1.92
N ARG A 20 2.17 -23.91 1.67
CA ARG A 20 1.16 -23.61 2.69
C ARG A 20 1.55 -22.45 3.63
N VAL A 21 2.52 -21.65 3.23
CA VAL A 21 2.99 -20.49 4.00
C VAL A 21 2.55 -19.21 3.30
N ASN A 22 1.81 -18.36 4.01
CA ASN A 22 1.44 -17.04 3.53
C ASN A 22 2.50 -16.00 3.93
N ARG A 23 3.66 -16.04 3.28
CA ARG A 23 4.64 -14.96 3.35
C ARG A 23 4.20 -13.84 2.41
N PRO A 24 4.21 -12.57 2.84
CA PRO A 24 3.81 -11.47 1.96
C PRO A 24 4.78 -11.30 0.82
N ASP A 25 4.25 -11.00 -0.34
CA ASP A 25 5.04 -10.61 -1.50
C ASP A 25 5.35 -9.11 -1.45
N GLY A 26 4.43 -8.32 -0.88
CA GLY A 26 4.56 -6.88 -0.79
C GLY A 26 4.04 -6.28 0.51
N VAL A 27 4.27 -4.98 0.63
CA VAL A 27 3.79 -4.13 1.72
C VAL A 27 2.99 -2.96 1.16
N ILE A 28 1.86 -2.64 1.81
CA ILE A 28 1.04 -1.46 1.53
C ILE A 28 1.26 -0.45 2.67
N ILE A 29 1.44 0.82 2.34
CA ILE A 29 1.85 1.83 3.31
C ILE A 29 0.72 2.85 3.50
N TYR A 30 0.01 2.74 4.64
CA TYR A 30 -0.97 3.74 5.04
C TYR A 30 -0.29 4.80 5.91
N ALA A 31 0.08 5.92 5.30
CA ALA A 31 0.83 6.99 5.95
C ALA A 31 0.04 8.30 6.00
N LEU A 32 -0.06 8.88 7.20
CA LEU A 32 -0.65 10.21 7.39
C LEU A 32 0.45 11.27 7.35
N TYR A 33 0.18 12.37 6.65
CA TYR A 33 1.15 13.45 6.43
C TYR A 33 0.71 14.76 7.07
N GLY A 34 1.74 15.53 7.45
CA GLY A 34 1.59 16.90 7.96
C GLY A 34 1.39 16.99 9.47
N PRO A 35 1.60 18.19 10.05
CA PRO A 35 1.55 18.38 11.50
C PRO A 35 0.15 18.13 12.09
N ARG A 36 -0.90 18.31 11.29
CA ARG A 36 -2.28 18.03 11.69
C ARG A 36 -2.75 16.62 11.37
N ARG A 37 -1.93 15.81 10.65
CA ARG A 37 -2.28 14.45 10.21
C ARG A 37 -3.57 14.41 9.39
N ASP A 38 -3.84 15.48 8.67
CA ASP A 38 -5.06 15.74 7.92
C ASP A 38 -4.96 15.39 6.43
N LYS A 39 -3.83 14.81 6.03
CA LYS A 39 -3.61 14.30 4.70
C LYS A 39 -3.14 12.86 4.74
N VAL A 40 -3.53 12.08 3.76
CA VAL A 40 -3.02 10.73 3.53
C VAL A 40 -2.12 10.74 2.29
N VAL A 41 -1.02 9.98 2.37
CA VAL A 41 -0.09 9.82 1.25
C VAL A 41 -0.68 8.80 0.29
N MET A 42 -0.81 9.17 -0.96
CA MET A 42 -1.29 8.32 -2.05
C MET A 42 -0.36 8.45 -3.24
N VAL A 43 -0.47 7.51 -4.14
CA VAL A 43 0.14 7.56 -5.47
C VAL A 43 -0.93 7.41 -6.53
N ARG A 44 -0.77 8.13 -7.64
CA ARG A 44 -1.54 7.96 -8.87
C ARG A 44 -0.62 7.30 -9.87
N GLN A 45 -0.85 6.03 -10.18
CA GLN A 45 0.04 5.20 -10.98
C GLN A 45 -0.66 4.66 -12.20
N TYR A 46 0.02 4.64 -13.35
CA TYR A 46 -0.46 4.01 -14.57
C TYR A 46 -0.44 2.49 -14.43
N ARG A 47 -1.56 1.85 -14.75
CA ARG A 47 -1.71 0.38 -14.71
C ARG A 47 -2.09 -0.17 -16.08
N PHE A 48 -1.17 -0.90 -16.68
CA PHE A 48 -1.37 -1.52 -18.00
C PHE A 48 -2.60 -2.42 -18.09
N SER A 49 -2.98 -3.07 -17.00
CA SER A 49 -4.12 -4.00 -16.95
C SER A 49 -5.45 -3.34 -17.30
N ILE A 50 -5.58 -2.04 -17.06
CA ILE A 50 -6.79 -1.25 -17.39
C ILE A 50 -6.50 -0.14 -18.38
N ASN A 51 -5.22 0.03 -18.80
CA ASN A 51 -4.74 1.09 -19.69
C ASN A 51 -5.11 2.49 -19.19
N ASP A 52 -5.01 2.71 -17.87
CA ASP A 52 -5.39 3.96 -17.22
C ASP A 52 -4.67 4.11 -15.86
N TYR A 53 -4.83 5.28 -15.25
CA TYR A 53 -4.31 5.59 -13.93
C TYR A 53 -5.23 5.10 -12.81
N VAL A 54 -4.61 4.66 -11.71
CA VAL A 54 -5.30 4.21 -10.49
C VAL A 54 -4.71 4.95 -9.30
N TYR A 55 -5.56 5.36 -8.36
CA TYR A 55 -5.13 5.85 -7.06
C TYR A 55 -4.95 4.68 -6.10
N GLU A 56 -3.75 4.62 -5.51
CA GLU A 56 -3.32 3.55 -4.62
C GLU A 56 -2.56 4.13 -3.43
N PHE A 57 -2.33 3.32 -2.41
CA PHE A 57 -1.31 3.65 -1.43
C PHE A 57 0.07 3.30 -1.98
N PRO A 58 1.14 3.99 -1.54
CA PRO A 58 2.50 3.55 -1.78
C PRO A 58 2.66 2.09 -1.37
N ALA A 59 3.31 1.29 -2.21
CA ALA A 59 3.42 -0.14 -2.01
C ALA A 59 4.59 -0.71 -2.82
N GLY A 60 5.31 -1.67 -2.25
CA GLY A 60 6.36 -2.35 -2.96
C GLY A 60 6.65 -3.73 -2.41
N LEU A 61 7.71 -4.36 -2.89
CA LEU A 61 8.07 -5.73 -2.52
C LEU A 61 8.77 -5.77 -1.16
N VAL A 62 8.61 -6.88 -0.45
CA VAL A 62 9.34 -7.15 0.79
C VAL A 62 10.57 -7.99 0.46
N ASP A 63 11.75 -7.44 0.67
CA ASP A 63 13.01 -8.12 0.41
C ASP A 63 13.31 -9.23 1.41
N ALA A 64 14.25 -10.12 1.05
CA ALA A 64 14.63 -11.23 1.91
C ALA A 64 15.31 -10.73 3.19
N GLY A 65 14.71 -11.04 4.34
CA GLY A 65 15.23 -10.64 5.65
C GLY A 65 14.75 -9.28 6.14
N GLU A 66 14.00 -8.56 5.33
CA GLU A 66 13.41 -7.27 5.68
C GLU A 66 12.10 -7.46 6.48
N THR A 67 11.88 -6.63 7.48
CA THR A 67 10.57 -6.53 8.15
C THR A 67 9.62 -5.69 7.32
N TYR A 68 8.31 -5.83 7.54
CA TYR A 68 7.31 -5.01 6.81
C TYR A 68 7.47 -3.51 7.05
N ALA A 69 7.90 -3.13 8.26
CA ALA A 69 8.12 -1.72 8.59
C ALA A 69 9.36 -1.14 7.87
N GLU A 70 10.42 -1.95 7.72
CA GLU A 70 11.62 -1.56 6.95
C GLU A 70 11.28 -1.46 5.46
N ALA A 71 10.61 -2.48 4.89
CA ALA A 71 10.14 -2.44 3.51
C ALA A 71 9.27 -1.20 3.25
N GLY A 72 8.29 -0.96 4.13
CA GLY A 72 7.42 0.21 4.00
C GLY A 72 8.15 1.55 4.09
N ALA A 73 9.18 1.65 4.93
CA ALA A 73 9.98 2.86 5.03
C ALA A 73 10.84 3.10 3.78
N ARG A 74 11.44 2.03 3.25
CA ARG A 74 12.23 2.07 2.02
C ARG A 74 11.36 2.44 0.83
N GLU A 75 10.27 1.72 0.59
CA GLU A 75 9.36 1.95 -0.55
C GLU A 75 8.72 3.34 -0.50
N LEU A 76 8.25 3.81 0.68
CA LEU A 76 7.73 5.17 0.79
C LEU A 76 8.79 6.21 0.40
N LYS A 77 10.05 5.97 0.79
CA LYS A 77 11.17 6.86 0.46
C LYS A 77 11.47 6.87 -1.03
N GLU A 78 11.48 5.71 -1.66
CA GLU A 78 11.75 5.53 -3.09
C GLU A 78 10.65 6.18 -3.94
N GLU A 79 9.39 5.84 -3.70
CA GLU A 79 8.25 6.32 -4.48
C GLU A 79 7.92 7.81 -4.24
N THR A 80 8.13 8.31 -3.02
CA THR A 80 7.61 9.64 -2.64
C THR A 80 8.65 10.63 -2.16
N GLY A 81 9.84 10.17 -1.77
CA GLY A 81 10.85 10.98 -1.10
C GLY A 81 10.58 11.25 0.39
N LEU A 82 9.44 10.79 0.92
CA LEU A 82 9.05 11.03 2.31
C LEU A 82 9.70 10.03 3.27
N ASP A 83 9.92 10.46 4.50
CA ASP A 83 10.38 9.59 5.59
C ASP A 83 9.17 9.00 6.31
N PHE A 84 9.26 7.70 6.69
CA PHE A 84 8.17 6.96 7.35
C PHE A 84 8.50 6.66 8.81
N THR A 85 7.55 6.94 9.69
CA THR A 85 7.59 6.51 11.09
C THR A 85 6.40 5.59 11.36
N SER A 86 6.68 4.29 11.49
CA SER A 86 5.64 3.30 11.72
C SER A 86 5.01 3.42 13.10
N VAL A 87 3.71 3.15 13.21
CA VAL A 87 3.01 2.92 14.47
C VAL A 87 2.85 1.43 14.70
N LYS A 88 2.89 1.02 15.96
CA LYS A 88 2.68 -0.38 16.32
C LYS A 88 1.19 -0.72 16.15
N ALA A 89 0.88 -1.63 15.24
CA ALA A 89 -0.44 -2.22 15.08
C ALA A 89 -0.49 -3.61 15.75
N ASN A 90 -1.70 -4.05 16.12
CA ASN A 90 -1.92 -5.45 16.48
C ASN A 90 -1.61 -6.32 15.26
N GLU A 91 -1.01 -7.51 15.48
CA GLU A 91 -0.61 -8.43 14.42
C GLU A 91 -1.76 -8.78 13.46
N MET A 92 -3.00 -8.85 13.95
CA MET A 92 -4.16 -9.14 13.11
C MET A 92 -4.41 -8.09 12.01
N PHE A 93 -3.92 -6.85 12.17
CA PHE A 93 -4.05 -5.78 11.18
C PHE A 93 -2.85 -5.66 10.23
N SER A 94 -1.71 -6.24 10.61
CA SER A 94 -0.47 -6.19 9.82
C SER A 94 -0.10 -7.52 9.18
N LYS A 95 -0.78 -8.62 9.53
CA LYS A 95 -0.55 -9.92 8.89
C LYS A 95 -0.85 -9.87 7.40
N PRO A 96 -0.16 -10.68 6.57
CA PRO A 96 -0.40 -10.73 5.13
C PRO A 96 -1.84 -11.15 4.79
N LEU A 97 -2.50 -10.34 3.97
CA LEU A 97 -3.81 -10.63 3.40
C LEU A 97 -3.67 -10.79 1.89
N PHE A 98 -4.45 -11.71 1.31
CA PHE A 98 -4.45 -11.91 -0.13
C PHE A 98 -5.09 -10.73 -0.86
N THR A 99 -4.49 -10.31 -1.98
CA THR A 99 -4.96 -9.17 -2.77
C THR A 99 -6.14 -9.56 -3.68
N THR A 100 -5.97 -10.54 -4.54
CA THR A 100 -6.98 -10.98 -5.51
C THR A 100 -6.97 -12.51 -5.61
N ILE A 101 -7.38 -13.19 -4.53
CA ILE A 101 -7.22 -14.64 -4.35
C ILE A 101 -7.88 -15.51 -5.43
N GLY A 102 -8.83 -14.97 -6.19
CA GLY A 102 -9.44 -15.67 -7.32
C GLY A 102 -8.53 -15.76 -8.56
N MET A 103 -7.44 -14.98 -8.63
CA MET A 103 -6.56 -14.91 -9.80
C MET A 103 -5.07 -15.06 -9.47
N THR A 104 -4.67 -14.76 -8.24
CA THR A 104 -3.28 -14.77 -7.82
C THR A 104 -3.15 -15.26 -6.39
N ASP A 105 -2.01 -15.82 -6.03
CA ASP A 105 -1.64 -16.15 -4.65
C ASP A 105 -0.90 -14.98 -3.96
N GLU A 106 -0.85 -13.82 -4.61
CA GLU A 106 -0.23 -12.62 -4.04
C GLU A 106 -0.88 -12.20 -2.73
N SER A 107 -0.06 -11.85 -1.75
CA SER A 107 -0.49 -11.26 -0.49
C SER A 107 0.39 -10.09 -0.09
N CYS A 108 -0.22 -9.12 0.58
CA CYS A 108 0.48 -7.94 1.10
C CYS A 108 0.23 -7.78 2.59
N ALA A 109 1.26 -7.37 3.31
CA ALA A 109 1.12 -6.82 4.66
C ALA A 109 0.76 -5.34 4.57
N THR A 110 0.09 -4.79 5.59
CA THR A 110 -0.14 -3.34 5.66
C THR A 110 0.63 -2.75 6.83
N VAL A 111 1.35 -1.68 6.59
CA VAL A 111 2.01 -0.89 7.63
C VAL A 111 1.36 0.47 7.76
N TYR A 112 1.27 0.95 8.99
CA TYR A 112 0.58 2.18 9.36
C TYR A 112 1.55 3.14 10.01
N GLY A 113 1.41 4.44 9.75
CA GLY A 113 2.31 5.39 10.35
C GLY A 113 2.14 6.82 9.87
N TYR A 114 3.20 7.59 10.08
CA TYR A 114 3.29 8.99 9.73
C TYR A 114 4.38 9.20 8.69
N ALA A 115 4.07 10.04 7.71
CA ALA A 115 5.04 10.50 6.73
C ALA A 115 5.46 11.95 7.03
N SER A 116 6.73 12.25 6.77
CA SER A 116 7.32 13.59 6.96
C SER A 116 8.34 13.89 5.85
N GLY A 117 8.81 15.12 5.79
CA GLY A 117 9.78 15.54 4.78
C GLY A 117 9.13 16.16 3.55
N ASN A 118 9.85 16.17 2.44
CA ASN A 118 9.43 16.79 1.18
C ASN A 118 9.30 15.73 0.09
N ILE A 119 8.28 15.88 -0.75
CA ILE A 119 8.10 15.02 -1.93
C ILE A 119 9.30 15.16 -2.86
N SER A 120 9.81 14.03 -3.34
CA SER A 120 10.88 13.94 -4.31
C SER A 120 10.67 12.73 -5.20
N LYS A 121 10.90 12.88 -6.50
CA LYS A 121 10.87 11.78 -7.48
C LYS A 121 12.25 11.17 -7.74
N ALA A 122 13.26 11.54 -6.96
CA ALA A 122 14.65 11.12 -7.19
C ALA A 122 14.90 9.60 -6.93
N GLY A 123 13.98 8.92 -6.28
CA GLY A 123 14.07 7.48 -6.00
C GLY A 123 13.25 6.60 -6.95
N LEU A 124 12.47 7.18 -7.88
CA LEU A 124 11.64 6.42 -8.82
C LEU A 124 12.51 5.65 -9.82
N GLU A 125 12.08 4.45 -10.15
CA GLU A 125 12.65 3.67 -11.25
C GLU A 125 12.25 4.26 -12.62
N ASP A 126 13.07 4.03 -13.65
CA ASP A 126 12.88 4.58 -15.01
C ASP A 126 11.55 4.15 -15.68
N ASN A 127 10.96 3.06 -15.22
CA ASN A 127 9.71 2.47 -15.72
C ASN A 127 8.48 2.81 -14.87
N GLU A 128 8.63 3.62 -13.83
CA GLU A 128 7.54 4.02 -12.94
C GLU A 128 6.92 5.35 -13.37
N ASP A 129 5.69 5.27 -13.90
CA ASP A 129 4.85 6.45 -14.15
C ASP A 129 3.92 6.66 -12.95
N LEU A 130 4.44 7.41 -11.99
CA LEU A 130 3.84 7.61 -10.68
C LEU A 130 3.82 9.09 -10.29
N GLU A 131 2.71 9.53 -9.74
CA GLU A 131 2.51 10.87 -9.16
C GLU A 131 2.13 10.76 -7.68
N VAL A 132 2.85 11.49 -6.82
CA VAL A 132 2.57 11.54 -5.39
C VAL A 132 1.43 12.51 -5.10
N VAL A 133 0.44 12.06 -4.35
CA VAL A 133 -0.75 12.85 -3.98
C VAL A 133 -0.89 12.90 -2.46
N LEU A 134 -0.86 14.11 -1.90
CA LEU A 134 -1.17 14.35 -0.47
C LEU A 134 -2.65 14.74 -0.36
N ALA A 135 -3.51 13.73 -0.23
CA ALA A 135 -4.95 13.90 -0.27
C ALA A 135 -5.52 14.28 1.11
N ASP A 136 -6.18 15.42 1.18
CA ASP A 136 -7.06 15.77 2.30
C ASP A 136 -8.43 15.09 2.18
N ARG A 137 -9.33 15.30 3.15
CA ARG A 137 -10.66 14.67 3.14
C ARG A 137 -11.53 15.08 1.95
N LYS A 138 -11.34 16.28 1.42
CA LYS A 138 -12.09 16.74 0.24
C LYS A 138 -11.59 16.00 -0.99
N GLU A 139 -10.29 15.94 -1.14
CA GLU A 139 -9.65 15.22 -2.25
C GLU A 139 -9.93 13.71 -2.19
N VAL A 140 -9.88 13.09 -1.01
CA VAL A 140 -10.24 11.68 -0.84
C VAL A 140 -11.68 11.40 -1.29
N ARG A 141 -12.64 12.30 -0.98
CA ARG A 141 -14.02 12.13 -1.46
C ARG A 141 -14.12 12.24 -2.98
N ARG A 142 -13.41 13.19 -3.59
CA ARG A 142 -13.34 13.33 -5.04
C ARG A 142 -12.78 12.06 -5.68
N ILE A 143 -11.64 11.59 -5.18
CA ILE A 143 -10.98 10.37 -5.68
C ILE A 143 -11.94 9.17 -5.62
N LEU A 144 -12.61 8.94 -4.49
CA LEU A 144 -13.55 7.83 -4.34
C LEU A 144 -14.79 7.93 -5.23
N GLN A 145 -15.16 9.13 -5.67
CA GLN A 145 -16.34 9.38 -6.50
C GLN A 145 -16.03 9.36 -8.00
N GLU A 146 -14.86 9.82 -8.39
CA GLU A 146 -14.56 10.18 -9.78
C GLU A 146 -13.44 9.35 -10.41
N GLU A 147 -12.59 8.68 -9.60
CA GLU A 147 -11.37 8.07 -10.07
C GLU A 147 -11.35 6.53 -9.89
N HIS A 148 -10.45 5.86 -10.58
CA HIS A 148 -10.15 4.47 -10.33
C HIS A 148 -9.32 4.32 -9.06
N VAL A 149 -9.77 3.41 -8.18
CA VAL A 149 -9.13 3.17 -6.87
C VAL A 149 -8.97 1.66 -6.66
N SER A 150 -7.83 1.22 -6.17
CA SER A 150 -7.66 -0.18 -5.76
C SER A 150 -8.54 -0.51 -4.54
N ILE A 151 -8.97 -1.76 -4.43
CA ILE A 151 -9.91 -2.16 -3.37
C ILE A 151 -9.36 -1.90 -1.96
N ASN A 152 -8.07 -2.19 -1.73
CA ASN A 152 -7.41 -1.97 -0.44
C ASN A 152 -7.38 -0.48 -0.10
N CYS A 153 -7.06 0.36 -1.09
CA CYS A 153 -7.05 1.80 -0.94
C CYS A 153 -8.45 2.31 -0.61
N GLY A 154 -9.48 1.87 -1.33
CA GLY A 154 -10.87 2.29 -1.08
C GLY A 154 -11.31 2.05 0.36
N TYR A 155 -11.07 0.87 0.92
CA TYR A 155 -11.44 0.56 2.31
C TYR A 155 -10.66 1.38 3.33
N LEU A 156 -9.35 1.54 3.17
CA LEU A 156 -8.55 2.33 4.10
C LEU A 156 -8.87 3.84 4.02
N LEU A 157 -9.23 4.34 2.83
CA LEU A 157 -9.72 5.72 2.69
C LEU A 157 -11.03 5.98 3.43
N MET A 158 -11.90 4.98 3.58
CA MET A 158 -13.10 5.10 4.44
C MET A 158 -12.69 5.32 5.90
N HIS A 159 -11.67 4.63 6.40
CA HIS A 159 -11.13 4.89 7.73
C HIS A 159 -10.54 6.29 7.85
N PHE A 160 -9.81 6.75 6.82
CA PHE A 160 -9.29 8.13 6.77
C PHE A 160 -10.40 9.17 6.86
N LEU A 161 -11.53 8.96 6.22
CA LEU A 161 -12.66 9.89 6.29
C LEU A 161 -13.34 9.91 7.67
N CYS A 162 -13.22 8.85 8.46
CA CYS A 162 -13.86 8.69 9.77
C CYS A 162 -12.93 9.02 10.95
N HIS A 163 -11.60 9.06 10.77
CA HIS A 163 -10.67 9.29 11.87
C HIS A 163 -10.75 10.73 12.43
N THR A 164 -10.26 10.93 13.65
CA THR A 164 -10.02 12.26 14.22
C THR A 164 -8.52 12.52 14.34
N ALA A 165 -8.13 13.78 14.52
CA ALA A 165 -6.72 14.14 14.72
C ALA A 165 -6.15 13.55 16.02
N GLU A 166 -6.99 13.36 17.04
CA GLU A 166 -6.63 12.79 18.34
C GLU A 166 -6.45 11.27 18.26
N ASP A 167 -7.19 10.60 17.37
CA ASP A 167 -7.18 9.15 17.22
C ASP A 167 -7.19 8.73 15.74
N PRO A 168 -6.11 8.99 15.01
CA PRO A 168 -6.07 8.75 13.57
C PRO A 168 -6.02 7.26 13.18
N PHE A 169 -5.65 6.39 14.12
CA PHE A 169 -5.57 4.95 13.92
C PHE A 169 -6.54 4.17 14.82
N TYR A 170 -7.72 4.73 15.11
CA TYR A 170 -8.74 4.14 15.97
C TYR A 170 -9.11 2.69 15.61
N PHE A 171 -8.99 2.35 14.34
CA PHE A 171 -9.33 1.03 13.80
C PHE A 171 -8.25 -0.05 14.01
N LEU A 172 -7.10 0.30 14.58
CA LEU A 172 -5.99 -0.64 14.86
C LEU A 172 -6.02 -1.23 16.29
N ARG A 173 -7.13 -1.08 17.01
CA ARG A 173 -7.30 -1.55 18.39
C ARG A 173 -8.12 -2.80 18.49
#